data_087b879a115bf366df4270cb4f356ed5
#
_entry.id   087b879a115bf366df4270cb4f356ed5
#
_cell.length_a   1.000
_cell.length_b   1.000
_cell.length_c   1.000
_cell.angle_alpha   90.00
_cell.angle_beta   90.00
_cell.angle_gamma   90.00
#
_symmetry.space_group_name_H-M   'P 1'
#
loop_
_entity.id
_entity.type
_entity.pdbx_description
1 polymer ?
#
loop_
_entity_poly.entity_id
_entity_poly.type
_entity_poly.pdbx_seq_one_letter_code
_entity_poly.pdbx_strand_id
1 'polypeptide(L)'
;ALPISEDGSFILPGNNEKKHLLKVTYIGYQPLTLPCQPENDIHLQPDAQMLKEVTVTASRPLMERKNGAFVANVAGTPLSMLGSASDMIGHLPFVTGSDGNYTVIGRGKPEIYINGRKVRDTSELNQLQANEILSAEIVTTPGARYSSNVSSVIRLRTIRKRGQGLSANAYADYTQGHSAKGKQGASLNYRTGGLDIFVKGHFNESDTYSTSHTQLQLNTSSEWKSISDNVNRAHDANFNGEVGFNYEPDDHQSFGIRYVPKTGLGDQELYSQGETVMLRDGEEVDRLTSDSHGRKHTNWNHTVNGYYNGTFGKWNIDFNADYLY
;
A
#
# COMPACT_ATOMS: atom_id res chain seq x y z
N ALA A 1 38.86 4.15 -41.85
CA ALA A 1 40.02 4.19 -40.98
C ALA A 1 41.23 3.87 -41.87
N LEU A 2 42.27 4.69 -41.76
CA LEU A 2 43.55 4.48 -42.43
C LEU A 2 44.42 3.57 -41.56
N PRO A 3 45.23 2.71 -42.11
CA PRO A 3 46.16 1.92 -41.32
C PRO A 3 47.21 2.85 -40.73
N ILE A 4 47.41 2.75 -39.42
CA ILE A 4 48.45 3.46 -38.65
C ILE A 4 49.51 2.40 -38.33
N SER A 5 50.75 2.71 -38.54
CA SER A 5 51.90 1.83 -38.20
C SER A 5 52.08 1.74 -36.69
N GLU A 6 52.85 0.76 -36.21
CA GLU A 6 53.10 0.57 -34.76
C GLU A 6 53.82 1.78 -34.07
N ASP A 7 54.57 2.57 -34.87
CA ASP A 7 55.26 3.78 -34.49
C ASP A 7 54.34 5.04 -34.50
N GLY A 8 53.06 4.88 -34.88
CA GLY A 8 52.09 5.98 -34.99
C GLY A 8 52.12 6.69 -36.34
N SER A 9 52.96 6.33 -37.27
CA SER A 9 53.06 6.97 -38.57
C SER A 9 51.92 6.50 -39.53
N PHE A 10 51.46 7.42 -40.38
CA PHE A 10 50.46 7.13 -41.39
C PHE A 10 50.71 7.98 -42.67
N ILE A 11 50.33 7.46 -43.82
CA ILE A 11 50.41 8.15 -45.08
C ILE A 11 49.02 8.35 -45.68
N LEU A 12 48.71 9.63 -45.99
CA LEU A 12 47.45 10.02 -46.65
C LEU A 12 47.76 10.25 -48.14
N PRO A 13 47.14 9.47 -49.06
CA PRO A 13 47.22 9.84 -50.46
C PRO A 13 46.41 11.11 -50.72
N GLY A 14 47.06 12.17 -51.12
CA GLY A 14 46.43 13.47 -51.34
C GLY A 14 46.79 14.06 -52.72
N ASN A 15 45.90 14.88 -53.28
CA ASN A 15 46.18 15.67 -54.48
C ASN A 15 46.56 17.09 -54.02
N ASN A 16 47.74 17.57 -54.45
CA ASN A 16 48.34 18.85 -54.03
C ASN A 16 47.58 20.11 -54.51
N GLU A 17 46.46 20.00 -55.23
CA GLU A 17 45.78 21.13 -55.83
C GLU A 17 44.73 21.82 -54.92
N LYS A 18 44.42 21.28 -53.75
CA LYS A 18 43.42 21.84 -52.85
C LYS A 18 43.92 21.86 -51.38
N LYS A 19 43.62 22.92 -50.65
CA LYS A 19 43.83 22.98 -49.20
C LYS A 19 42.90 22.01 -48.49
N HIS A 20 43.45 20.93 -47.96
CA HIS A 20 42.72 19.98 -47.20
C HIS A 20 42.91 20.21 -45.71
N LEU A 21 41.83 19.88 -44.91
CA LEU A 21 41.88 19.83 -43.43
C LEU A 21 41.94 18.37 -42.99
N LEU A 22 42.86 18.08 -42.09
CA LEU A 22 43.01 16.80 -41.47
C LEU A 22 42.30 16.84 -40.12
N LYS A 23 41.30 15.98 -39.90
CA LYS A 23 40.64 15.78 -38.61
C LYS A 23 41.12 14.48 -38.02
N VAL A 24 41.77 14.57 -36.85
CA VAL A 24 42.25 13.42 -36.10
C VAL A 24 41.41 13.24 -34.85
N THR A 25 40.96 12.00 -34.62
CA THR A 25 40.15 11.61 -33.45
C THR A 25 40.70 10.31 -32.87
N TYR A 26 40.83 10.24 -31.55
CA TYR A 26 41.20 9.06 -30.83
C TYR A 26 40.42 8.98 -29.51
N ILE A 27 40.07 7.78 -29.09
CA ILE A 27 39.28 7.56 -27.88
C ILE A 27 40.07 8.05 -26.66
N GLY A 28 39.49 8.95 -25.86
CA GLY A 28 40.12 9.55 -24.68
C GLY A 28 40.94 10.80 -24.96
N TYR A 29 40.92 11.32 -26.19
CA TYR A 29 41.61 12.54 -26.59
C TYR A 29 40.68 13.54 -27.28
N GLN A 30 40.96 14.83 -27.17
CA GLN A 30 40.19 15.87 -27.85
C GLN A 30 40.38 15.81 -29.35
N PRO A 31 39.30 15.95 -30.16
CA PRO A 31 39.40 15.98 -31.60
C PRO A 31 40.23 17.17 -32.06
N LEU A 32 41.29 16.93 -32.89
CA LEU A 32 42.14 17.97 -33.45
C LEU A 32 41.88 18.12 -34.94
N THR A 33 41.73 19.37 -35.39
CA THR A 33 41.59 19.68 -36.82
C THR A 33 42.71 20.65 -37.20
N LEU A 34 43.52 20.27 -38.18
CA LEU A 34 44.69 21.04 -38.63
C LEU A 34 44.78 21.04 -40.17
N PRO A 35 45.46 22.03 -40.79
CA PRO A 35 45.72 22.02 -42.20
C PRO A 35 46.64 20.87 -42.57
N CYS A 36 46.33 20.21 -43.70
CA CYS A 36 47.14 19.12 -44.21
C CYS A 36 48.43 19.71 -44.81
N GLN A 37 49.61 19.31 -44.25
CA GLN A 37 50.95 19.66 -44.75
C GLN A 37 51.68 18.39 -45.19
N PRO A 38 52.76 18.49 -45.98
CA PRO A 38 53.50 17.28 -46.38
C PRO A 38 53.99 16.41 -45.27
N GLU A 39 54.27 17.02 -44.10
CA GLU A 39 54.56 16.35 -42.85
C GLU A 39 53.82 17.09 -41.71
N ASN A 40 53.09 16.32 -40.88
CA ASN A 40 52.44 16.85 -39.72
C ASN A 40 52.84 16.01 -38.50
N ASP A 41 53.36 16.64 -37.47
CA ASP A 41 53.56 15.99 -36.18
C ASP A 41 52.34 16.34 -35.30
N ILE A 42 51.62 15.30 -34.87
CA ILE A 42 50.29 15.45 -34.26
C ILE A 42 50.32 15.01 -32.82
N HIS A 43 50.20 15.96 -31.90
CA HIS A 43 50.05 15.71 -30.48
C HIS A 43 48.61 15.92 -30.07
N LEU A 44 47.92 14.84 -29.70
CA LEU A 44 46.54 14.89 -29.14
C LEU A 44 46.57 15.18 -27.66
N GLN A 45 45.71 16.07 -27.21
CA GLN A 45 45.57 16.36 -25.79
C GLN A 45 44.56 15.39 -25.18
N PRO A 46 44.83 14.78 -23.99
CA PRO A 46 43.89 13.95 -23.31
C PRO A 46 42.58 14.70 -23.07
N ASP A 47 41.46 14.09 -23.39
CA ASP A 47 40.14 14.59 -23.05
C ASP A 47 39.80 14.18 -21.60
N ALA A 48 40.08 15.08 -20.67
CA ALA A 48 39.78 14.90 -19.26
C ALA A 48 38.26 15.10 -18.97
N GLN A 49 37.37 14.89 -19.95
CA GLN A 49 35.97 14.72 -19.62
C GLN A 49 35.85 13.45 -18.78
N MET A 50 35.80 13.62 -17.45
CA MET A 50 35.24 12.61 -16.58
C MET A 50 33.97 12.11 -17.24
N LEU A 51 33.93 10.83 -17.58
CA LEU A 51 32.67 10.16 -17.86
C LEU A 51 31.77 10.48 -16.68
N LYS A 52 30.73 11.25 -16.89
CA LYS A 52 29.67 11.41 -15.89
C LYS A 52 29.31 9.98 -15.50
N GLU A 53 29.54 9.67 -14.23
CA GLU A 53 29.14 8.40 -13.64
C GLU A 53 27.71 8.10 -14.10
N VAL A 54 27.56 7.12 -14.96
CA VAL A 54 26.24 6.61 -15.29
C VAL A 54 25.80 5.85 -14.07
N THR A 55 25.20 6.56 -13.13
CA THR A 55 24.50 5.94 -12.01
C THR A 55 23.37 5.14 -12.62
N VAL A 56 23.60 3.85 -12.85
CA VAL A 56 22.55 2.91 -13.19
C VAL A 56 21.70 2.78 -11.94
N THR A 57 20.71 3.65 -11.78
CA THR A 57 19.63 3.45 -10.83
C THR A 57 18.82 2.26 -11.37
N ALA A 58 19.18 1.07 -10.90
CA ALA A 58 18.32 -0.10 -11.09
C ALA A 58 17.02 0.19 -10.32
N SER A 59 15.99 0.62 -11.02
CA SER A 59 14.64 0.68 -10.45
C SER A 59 14.22 -0.78 -10.18
N ARG A 60 13.92 -1.09 -8.92
CA ARG A 60 13.34 -2.39 -8.58
C ARG A 60 12.05 -2.55 -9.39
N PRO A 61 11.80 -3.71 -9.99
CA PRO A 61 10.54 -3.94 -10.66
C PRO A 61 9.40 -3.76 -9.65
N LEU A 62 8.31 -3.13 -10.09
CA LEU A 62 7.13 -2.93 -9.24
C LEU A 62 6.65 -4.25 -8.64
N MET A 63 6.82 -5.33 -9.38
CA MET A 63 6.39 -6.66 -8.99
C MET A 63 7.37 -7.73 -9.44
N GLU A 64 7.60 -8.70 -8.57
CA GLU A 64 8.42 -9.87 -8.84
C GLU A 64 7.75 -11.14 -8.30
N ARG A 65 8.09 -12.29 -8.86
CA ARG A 65 7.68 -13.59 -8.32
C ARG A 65 8.83 -14.21 -7.54
N LYS A 66 8.62 -14.45 -6.26
CA LYS A 66 9.64 -15.02 -5.36
C LYS A 66 9.02 -16.12 -4.49
N ASN A 67 9.65 -17.29 -4.47
CA ASN A 67 9.22 -18.44 -3.65
C ASN A 67 7.73 -18.81 -3.80
N GLY A 68 7.20 -18.71 -5.01
CA GLY A 68 5.78 -19.03 -5.29
C GLY A 68 4.78 -17.93 -4.92
N ALA A 69 5.24 -16.82 -4.36
CA ALA A 69 4.42 -15.65 -4.04
C ALA A 69 4.69 -14.50 -5.02
N PHE A 70 3.74 -13.59 -5.13
CA PHE A 70 3.91 -12.33 -5.84
C PHE A 70 4.32 -11.25 -4.84
N VAL A 71 5.47 -10.62 -5.07
CA VAL A 71 6.00 -9.57 -4.21
C VAL A 71 5.90 -8.24 -4.94
N ALA A 72 5.10 -7.33 -4.42
CA ALA A 72 5.06 -5.94 -4.85
C ALA A 72 6.05 -5.13 -4.01
N ASN A 73 7.00 -4.47 -4.67
CA ASN A 73 7.89 -3.50 -4.04
C ASN A 73 7.12 -2.20 -3.85
N VAL A 74 6.96 -1.75 -2.61
CA VAL A 74 6.19 -0.54 -2.28
C VAL A 74 7.12 0.67 -2.12
N ALA A 75 8.16 0.53 -1.32
CA ALA A 75 9.12 1.63 -1.07
C ALA A 75 9.75 2.13 -2.36
N GLY A 76 9.66 3.45 -2.59
CA GLY A 76 10.22 4.11 -3.77
C GLY A 76 9.44 3.87 -5.07
N THR A 77 8.21 3.38 -4.97
CA THR A 77 7.28 3.19 -6.11
C THR A 77 6.02 4.05 -5.95
N PRO A 78 5.20 4.21 -6.98
CA PRO A 78 3.92 4.93 -6.86
C PRO A 78 2.99 4.38 -5.77
N LEU A 79 3.10 3.10 -5.41
CA LEU A 79 2.32 2.50 -4.33
C LEU A 79 2.59 3.15 -2.96
N SER A 80 3.81 3.66 -2.73
CA SER A 80 4.17 4.36 -1.48
C SER A 80 3.57 5.76 -1.38
N MET A 81 3.03 6.31 -2.46
CA MET A 81 2.39 7.62 -2.50
C MET A 81 0.89 7.56 -2.16
N LEU A 82 0.34 6.35 -2.08
CA LEU A 82 -1.03 6.14 -1.62
C LEU A 82 -1.12 6.43 -0.12
N GLY A 83 -2.29 6.89 0.35
CA GLY A 83 -2.46 7.37 1.72
C GLY A 83 -2.12 6.32 2.78
N SER A 84 -2.92 5.26 2.86
CA SER A 84 -2.79 4.21 3.88
C SER A 84 -2.40 2.85 3.29
N ALA A 85 -2.03 1.91 4.17
CA ALA A 85 -1.87 0.52 3.77
C ALA A 85 -3.18 -0.06 3.19
N SER A 86 -4.32 0.40 3.70
CA SER A 86 -5.64 0.05 3.18
C SER A 86 -5.77 0.43 1.71
N ASP A 87 -5.49 1.69 1.37
CA ASP A 87 -5.54 2.17 -0.01
C ASP A 87 -4.54 1.41 -0.90
N MET A 88 -3.32 1.22 -0.40
CA MET A 88 -2.26 0.53 -1.13
C MET A 88 -2.63 -0.92 -1.45
N ILE A 89 -3.25 -1.66 -0.51
CA ILE A 89 -3.66 -3.06 -0.74
C ILE A 89 -4.68 -3.15 -1.88
N GLY A 90 -5.64 -2.21 -1.95
CA GLY A 90 -6.62 -2.15 -3.02
C GLY A 90 -6.03 -1.93 -4.42
N HIS A 91 -4.79 -1.41 -4.49
CA HIS A 91 -4.06 -1.18 -5.74
C HIS A 91 -3.01 -2.26 -6.04
N LEU A 92 -2.90 -3.30 -5.20
CA LEU A 92 -2.03 -4.42 -5.48
C LEU A 92 -2.56 -5.24 -6.65
N PRO A 93 -1.69 -5.74 -7.56
CA PRO A 93 -2.10 -6.66 -8.61
C PRO A 93 -2.75 -7.93 -8.02
N PHE A 94 -3.79 -8.42 -8.68
CA PHE A 94 -4.60 -9.57 -8.27
C PHE A 94 -5.44 -9.36 -7.00
N VAL A 95 -5.47 -8.16 -6.43
CA VAL A 95 -6.32 -7.81 -5.30
C VAL A 95 -7.41 -6.86 -5.77
N THR A 96 -8.62 -7.06 -5.30
CA THR A 96 -9.77 -6.17 -5.53
C THR A 96 -10.43 -5.86 -4.19
N GLY A 97 -11.13 -4.73 -4.12
CA GLY A 97 -11.83 -4.28 -2.92
C GLY A 97 -11.13 -3.12 -2.22
N SER A 98 -11.76 -2.61 -1.17
CA SER A 98 -11.32 -1.46 -0.37
C SER A 98 -11.75 -1.62 1.09
N ASP A 99 -11.22 -0.76 1.96
CA ASP A 99 -11.67 -0.59 3.34
C ASP A 99 -11.76 -1.88 4.16
N GLY A 100 -10.75 -2.75 3.98
CA GLY A 100 -10.66 -4.03 4.70
C GLY A 100 -11.43 -5.18 4.06
N ASN A 101 -12.21 -4.92 3.02
CA ASN A 101 -12.94 -5.93 2.25
C ASN A 101 -12.19 -6.26 0.96
N TYR A 102 -11.05 -6.97 1.10
CA TYR A 102 -10.23 -7.37 -0.02
C TYR A 102 -10.50 -8.78 -0.46
N THR A 103 -10.33 -9.00 -1.76
CA THR A 103 -10.44 -10.32 -2.39
C THR A 103 -9.24 -10.53 -3.30
N VAL A 104 -8.54 -11.63 -3.13
CA VAL A 104 -7.50 -12.08 -4.07
C VAL A 104 -8.20 -12.85 -5.19
N ILE A 105 -8.00 -12.43 -6.44
CA ILE A 105 -8.67 -12.99 -7.61
C ILE A 105 -8.45 -14.51 -7.67
N GLY A 106 -9.55 -15.27 -7.74
CA GLY A 106 -9.55 -16.73 -7.78
C GLY A 106 -9.23 -17.41 -6.43
N ARG A 107 -9.06 -16.65 -5.33
CA ARG A 107 -8.69 -17.18 -4.01
C ARG A 107 -9.60 -16.71 -2.86
N GLY A 108 -10.43 -15.70 -3.08
CA GLY A 108 -11.32 -15.18 -2.07
C GLY A 108 -10.65 -14.23 -1.08
N LYS A 109 -11.22 -14.10 0.13
CA LYS A 109 -10.77 -13.16 1.16
C LYS A 109 -9.42 -13.58 1.75
N PRO A 110 -8.37 -12.73 1.68
CA PRO A 110 -7.07 -13.03 2.26
C PRO A 110 -7.03 -12.79 3.77
N GLU A 111 -6.17 -13.52 4.46
CA GLU A 111 -5.66 -13.07 5.75
C GLU A 111 -4.51 -12.08 5.54
N ILE A 112 -4.47 -11.02 6.35
CA ILE A 112 -3.46 -9.96 6.22
C ILE A 112 -2.54 -9.99 7.43
N TYR A 113 -1.24 -9.88 7.17
CA TYR A 113 -0.19 -9.87 8.18
C TYR A 113 0.70 -8.64 8.02
N ILE A 114 1.07 -8.01 9.12
CA ILE A 114 2.07 -6.94 9.18
C ILE A 114 3.25 -7.48 10.00
N ASN A 115 4.43 -7.55 9.38
CA ASN A 115 5.66 -8.08 10.00
C ASN A 115 5.47 -9.44 10.70
N GLY A 116 4.73 -10.36 10.06
CA GLY A 116 4.44 -11.69 10.60
C GLY A 116 3.25 -11.76 11.56
N ARG A 117 2.72 -10.64 12.04
CA ARG A 117 1.57 -10.57 12.93
C ARG A 117 0.27 -10.44 12.13
N LYS A 118 -0.72 -11.27 12.45
CA LYS A 118 -2.05 -11.21 11.82
C LYS A 118 -2.78 -9.91 12.18
N VAL A 119 -3.30 -9.23 11.17
CA VAL A 119 -4.21 -8.10 11.34
C VAL A 119 -5.58 -8.61 11.79
N ARG A 120 -6.04 -8.16 12.93
CA ARG A 120 -7.33 -8.53 13.50
C ARG A 120 -8.41 -7.49 13.21
N ASP A 121 -8.02 -6.23 13.17
CA ASP A 121 -8.89 -5.11 12.88
C ASP A 121 -8.37 -4.34 11.66
N THR A 122 -9.22 -4.17 10.68
CA THR A 122 -8.88 -3.45 9.43
C THR A 122 -8.51 -1.99 9.67
N SER A 123 -8.93 -1.40 10.80
CA SER A 123 -8.49 -0.06 11.17
C SER A 123 -6.97 0.08 11.32
N GLU A 124 -6.26 -1.03 11.59
CA GLU A 124 -4.79 -1.05 11.63
C GLU A 124 -4.18 -0.71 10.25
N LEU A 125 -4.84 -1.15 9.18
CA LEU A 125 -4.42 -0.86 7.80
C LEU A 125 -4.62 0.61 7.44
N ASN A 126 -5.66 1.24 8.01
CA ASN A 126 -5.92 2.66 7.80
C ASN A 126 -4.92 3.56 8.56
N GLN A 127 -4.36 3.06 9.67
CA GLN A 127 -3.38 3.79 10.48
C GLN A 127 -1.94 3.63 9.96
N LEU A 128 -1.64 2.55 9.26
CA LEU A 128 -0.34 2.31 8.65
C LEU A 128 -0.24 3.08 7.33
N GLN A 129 0.72 4.00 7.23
CA GLN A 129 0.93 4.78 6.01
C GLN A 129 1.59 3.91 4.93
N ALA A 130 1.20 4.10 3.67
CA ALA A 130 1.75 3.34 2.53
C ALA A 130 3.27 3.56 2.38
N ASN A 131 3.77 4.75 2.70
CA ASN A 131 5.21 5.08 2.66
C ASN A 131 6.03 4.40 3.77
N GLU A 132 5.39 3.80 4.77
CA GLU A 132 6.05 2.99 5.79
C GLU A 132 6.19 1.52 5.38
N ILE A 133 5.65 1.12 4.23
CA ILE A 133 5.67 -0.25 3.73
C ILE A 133 6.86 -0.44 2.77
N LEU A 134 7.67 -1.45 3.05
CA LEU A 134 8.78 -1.86 2.19
C LEU A 134 8.27 -2.68 0.99
N SER A 135 7.45 -3.70 1.30
CA SER A 135 6.91 -4.62 0.31
C SER A 135 5.61 -5.26 0.78
N ALA A 136 4.79 -5.67 -0.18
CA ALA A 136 3.60 -6.47 0.03
C ALA A 136 3.74 -7.79 -0.72
N GLU A 137 3.57 -8.91 -0.02
CA GLU A 137 3.68 -10.25 -0.59
C GLU A 137 2.31 -10.91 -0.63
N ILE A 138 1.88 -11.34 -1.81
CA ILE A 138 0.60 -12.02 -2.04
C ILE A 138 0.88 -13.51 -2.21
N VAL A 139 0.46 -14.30 -1.22
CA VAL A 139 0.62 -15.76 -1.20
C VAL A 139 -0.70 -16.39 -1.62
N THR A 140 -0.74 -16.95 -2.81
CA THR A 140 -1.95 -17.56 -3.38
C THR A 140 -2.11 -19.04 -3.02
N THR A 141 -1.09 -19.63 -2.42
CA THR A 141 -1.10 -21.02 -1.96
C THR A 141 -0.44 -21.06 -0.58
N PRO A 142 -1.19 -20.70 0.49
CA PRO A 142 -0.68 -20.76 1.86
C PRO A 142 -0.33 -22.20 2.20
N GLY A 143 0.88 -22.42 2.72
CA GLY A 143 1.32 -23.74 3.18
C GLY A 143 0.73 -24.12 4.54
N ALA A 144 1.20 -25.24 5.11
CA ALA A 144 0.75 -25.78 6.40
C ALA A 144 0.97 -24.84 7.62
N ARG A 145 1.66 -23.72 7.41
CA ARG A 145 1.83 -22.65 8.40
C ARG A 145 0.52 -21.92 8.75
N TYR A 146 -0.44 -21.96 7.83
CA TYR A 146 -1.73 -21.29 7.97
C TYR A 146 -2.85 -22.28 8.19
N SER A 147 -3.94 -21.80 8.76
CA SER A 147 -5.15 -22.61 8.97
C SER A 147 -5.70 -23.16 7.65
N SER A 148 -6.28 -24.34 7.64
CA SER A 148 -6.76 -25.03 6.42
C SER A 148 -7.86 -24.28 5.67
N ASN A 149 -8.54 -23.34 6.33
CA ASN A 149 -9.56 -22.48 5.75
C ASN A 149 -9.00 -21.20 5.08
N VAL A 150 -7.68 -20.96 5.18
CA VAL A 150 -7.03 -19.79 4.59
C VAL A 150 -6.64 -20.09 3.16
N SER A 151 -7.29 -19.44 2.21
CA SER A 151 -7.06 -19.65 0.77
C SER A 151 -6.01 -18.71 0.18
N SER A 152 -5.74 -17.58 0.84
CA SER A 152 -4.73 -16.60 0.42
C SER A 152 -4.26 -15.74 1.60
N VAL A 153 -3.05 -15.21 1.49
CA VAL A 153 -2.44 -14.36 2.52
C VAL A 153 -1.77 -13.16 1.87
N ILE A 154 -1.93 -11.98 2.47
CA ILE A 154 -1.17 -10.77 2.13
C ILE A 154 -0.23 -10.47 3.30
N ARG A 155 1.08 -10.44 3.05
CA ARG A 155 2.09 -10.12 4.06
C ARG A 155 2.69 -8.75 3.77
N LEU A 156 2.48 -7.80 4.63
CA LEU A 156 3.09 -6.48 4.58
C LEU A 156 4.38 -6.48 5.41
N ARG A 157 5.45 -6.03 4.80
CA ARG A 157 6.70 -5.75 5.49
C ARG A 157 6.88 -4.24 5.56
N THR A 158 7.05 -3.72 6.76
CA THR A 158 7.33 -2.30 6.95
C THR A 158 8.80 -1.99 6.76
N ILE A 159 9.10 -0.74 6.41
CA ILE A 159 10.45 -0.22 6.38
C ILE A 159 10.96 -0.21 7.81
N ARG A 160 12.12 -0.83 8.06
CA ARG A 160 12.80 -0.63 9.34
C ARG A 160 13.25 0.82 9.41
N LYS A 161 12.61 1.60 10.26
CA LYS A 161 13.03 2.97 10.52
C LYS A 161 14.40 2.92 11.21
N ARG A 162 15.47 3.21 10.50
CA ARG A 162 16.85 3.21 11.01
C ARG A 162 17.18 4.43 11.90
N GLY A 163 16.24 5.34 12.11
CA GLY A 163 16.42 6.53 12.94
C GLY A 163 16.14 6.24 14.41
N GLN A 164 16.96 6.80 15.31
CA GLN A 164 16.64 6.95 16.72
C GLN A 164 15.96 8.30 16.95
N GLY A 165 15.09 8.39 17.94
CA GLY A 165 14.43 9.64 18.32
C GLY A 165 12.92 9.57 18.33
N LEU A 166 12.32 10.73 18.44
CA LEU A 166 10.87 10.92 18.49
C LEU A 166 10.33 11.25 17.09
N SER A 167 9.26 10.60 16.70
CA SER A 167 8.46 10.96 15.52
C SER A 167 7.01 11.17 15.91
N ALA A 168 6.37 12.17 15.30
CA ALA A 168 4.96 12.47 15.47
C ALA A 168 4.30 12.62 14.11
N ASN A 169 3.06 12.17 14.03
CA ASN A 169 2.20 12.37 12.87
C ASN A 169 0.82 12.77 13.37
N ALA A 170 0.15 13.69 12.65
CA ALA A 170 -1.25 14.02 12.88
C ALA A 170 -1.92 14.26 11.52
N TYR A 171 -3.17 13.87 11.41
CA TYR A 171 -3.98 14.09 10.23
C TYR A 171 -5.42 14.41 10.60
N ALA A 172 -6.10 15.14 9.71
CA ALA A 172 -7.52 15.40 9.78
C ALA A 172 -8.09 15.39 8.36
N ASP A 173 -9.11 14.55 8.15
CA ASP A 173 -9.84 14.46 6.91
C ASP A 173 -11.27 14.92 7.12
N TYR A 174 -11.78 15.70 6.20
CA TYR A 174 -13.17 16.12 6.14
C TYR A 174 -13.75 15.79 4.77
N THR A 175 -14.88 15.13 4.76
CA THR A 175 -15.61 14.81 3.53
C THR A 175 -17.02 15.35 3.64
N GLN A 176 -17.44 16.15 2.66
CA GLN A 176 -18.79 16.67 2.54
C GLN A 176 -19.49 15.98 1.36
N GLY A 177 -20.48 15.16 1.67
CA GLY A 177 -21.43 14.60 0.71
C GLY A 177 -22.83 15.08 1.04
N HIS A 178 -23.82 14.17 1.02
CA HIS A 178 -25.15 14.43 1.58
C HIS A 178 -25.05 14.72 3.09
N SER A 179 -24.13 14.03 3.75
CA SER A 179 -23.80 14.21 5.16
C SER A 179 -22.29 14.45 5.34
N ALA A 180 -21.94 15.10 6.44
CA ALA A 180 -20.55 15.34 6.81
C ALA A 180 -19.89 14.07 7.38
N LYS A 181 -18.61 13.91 7.11
CA LYS A 181 -17.77 12.83 7.67
C LYS A 181 -16.44 13.41 8.09
N GLY A 182 -15.96 13.04 9.25
CA GLY A 182 -14.68 13.49 9.80
C GLY A 182 -13.83 12.33 10.25
N LYS A 183 -12.53 12.35 9.91
CA LYS A 183 -11.52 11.42 10.46
C LYS A 183 -10.36 12.24 10.98
N GLN A 184 -9.90 11.93 12.18
CA GLN A 184 -8.79 12.63 12.82
C GLN A 184 -7.92 11.60 13.53
N GLY A 185 -6.62 11.79 13.49
CA GLY A 185 -5.72 10.90 14.19
C GLY A 185 -4.39 11.55 14.48
N ALA A 186 -3.76 11.05 15.54
CA ALA A 186 -2.41 11.42 15.92
C ALA A 186 -1.62 10.19 16.36
N SER A 187 -0.34 10.19 16.11
CA SER A 187 0.58 9.16 16.55
C SER A 187 1.89 9.77 17.02
N LEU A 188 2.43 9.17 18.08
CA LEU A 188 3.76 9.43 18.60
C LEU A 188 4.52 8.11 18.64
N ASN A 189 5.75 8.14 18.21
CA ASN A 189 6.64 6.99 18.21
C ASN A 189 8.01 7.43 18.69
N TYR A 190 8.56 6.72 19.67
CA TYR A 190 9.89 6.94 20.19
C TYR A 190 10.74 5.68 20.00
N ARG A 191 11.86 5.82 19.34
CA ARG A 191 12.77 4.72 19.03
C ARG A 191 14.16 4.94 19.59
N THR A 192 14.69 3.91 20.26
CA THR A 192 16.05 3.91 20.77
C THR A 192 16.57 2.46 20.93
N GLY A 193 17.77 2.15 20.44
CA GLY A 193 18.45 0.87 20.67
C GLY A 193 17.63 -0.38 20.34
N GLY A 194 16.86 -0.37 19.24
CA GLY A 194 15.97 -1.47 18.86
C GLY A 194 14.61 -1.46 19.55
N LEU A 195 14.42 -0.65 20.59
CA LEU A 195 13.15 -0.42 21.25
C LEU A 195 12.34 0.63 20.48
N ASP A 196 11.09 0.34 20.22
CA ASP A 196 10.14 1.20 19.52
C ASP A 196 8.85 1.29 20.36
N ILE A 197 8.61 2.43 21.01
CA ILE A 197 7.42 2.69 21.83
C ILE A 197 6.49 3.59 21.02
N PHE A 198 5.21 3.26 20.97
CA PHE A 198 4.24 4.00 20.20
C PHE A 198 2.94 4.22 20.95
N VAL A 199 2.33 5.38 20.67
CA VAL A 199 0.98 5.74 21.07
C VAL A 199 0.27 6.30 19.86
N LYS A 200 -0.94 5.82 19.57
CA LYS A 200 -1.78 6.30 18.48
C LYS A 200 -3.21 6.50 18.97
N GLY A 201 -3.86 7.50 18.44
CA GLY A 201 -5.28 7.76 18.66
C GLY A 201 -5.96 8.11 17.35
N HIS A 202 -7.15 7.57 17.13
CA HIS A 202 -7.92 7.76 15.94
C HIS A 202 -9.39 7.96 16.29
N PHE A 203 -9.97 9.05 15.79
CA PHE A 203 -11.38 9.39 15.92
C PHE A 203 -12.00 9.44 14.53
N ASN A 204 -13.19 8.85 14.41
CA ASN A 204 -13.98 8.88 13.17
C ASN A 204 -15.44 9.18 13.52
N GLU A 205 -16.01 10.16 12.85
CA GLU A 205 -17.41 10.53 12.92
C GLU A 205 -18.02 10.48 11.52
N SER A 206 -19.16 9.85 11.38
CA SER A 206 -19.79 9.64 10.08
C SER A 206 -21.30 9.65 10.20
N ASP A 207 -21.92 10.58 9.48
CA ASP A 207 -23.34 10.51 9.17
C ASP A 207 -23.52 9.83 7.82
N THR A 208 -24.35 8.82 7.80
CA THR A 208 -24.68 8.08 6.59
C THR A 208 -26.12 8.34 6.19
N TYR A 209 -26.34 8.70 4.95
CA TYR A 209 -27.64 8.78 4.32
C TYR A 209 -27.63 7.86 3.09
N SER A 210 -28.59 6.94 3.03
CA SER A 210 -28.74 6.06 1.87
C SER A 210 -30.20 5.92 1.49
N THR A 211 -30.46 5.88 0.20
CA THR A 211 -31.76 5.58 -0.37
C THR A 211 -31.66 4.30 -1.20
N SER A 212 -32.68 3.48 -1.14
CA SER A 212 -32.77 2.31 -2.00
C SER A 212 -34.15 2.26 -2.65
N HIS A 213 -34.16 2.03 -3.96
CA HIS A 213 -35.34 1.71 -4.73
C HIS A 213 -35.22 0.29 -5.23
N THR A 214 -36.16 -0.56 -4.84
CA THR A 214 -36.17 -1.99 -5.24
C THR A 214 -37.46 -2.32 -5.91
N GLN A 215 -37.37 -2.92 -7.09
CA GLN A 215 -38.53 -3.43 -7.81
C GLN A 215 -38.36 -4.94 -8.02
N LEU A 216 -39.34 -5.69 -7.54
CA LEU A 216 -39.41 -7.13 -7.74
C LEU A 216 -40.65 -7.42 -8.59
N GLN A 217 -40.52 -8.30 -9.58
CA GLN A 217 -41.59 -8.74 -10.43
C GLN A 217 -41.63 -10.27 -10.45
N LEU A 218 -42.81 -10.83 -10.23
CA LEU A 218 -43.05 -12.26 -10.26
C LEU A 218 -44.20 -12.53 -11.21
N ASN A 219 -43.92 -13.27 -12.26
CA ASN A 219 -44.90 -13.69 -13.27
C ASN A 219 -45.38 -15.12 -12.96
N THR A 220 -46.61 -15.24 -12.51
CA THR A 220 -47.30 -16.51 -12.26
C THR A 220 -48.56 -16.57 -13.11
N SER A 221 -49.66 -17.06 -12.57
CA SER A 221 -51.01 -16.91 -13.18
C SER A 221 -51.51 -15.45 -13.20
N SER A 222 -50.88 -14.59 -12.39
CA SER A 222 -51.04 -13.13 -12.37
C SER A 222 -49.67 -12.50 -12.30
N GLU A 223 -49.54 -11.26 -12.79
CA GLU A 223 -48.32 -10.47 -12.64
C GLU A 223 -48.33 -9.79 -11.26
N TRP A 224 -47.34 -10.13 -10.45
CA TRP A 224 -47.11 -9.46 -9.16
C TRP A 224 -45.92 -8.55 -9.24
N LYS A 225 -46.04 -7.33 -8.73
CA LYS A 225 -44.95 -6.36 -8.66
C LYS A 225 -44.89 -5.75 -7.27
N SER A 226 -43.72 -5.73 -6.68
CA SER A 226 -43.45 -5.05 -5.43
C SER A 226 -42.45 -3.92 -5.69
N ILE A 227 -42.80 -2.71 -5.30
CA ILE A 227 -41.94 -1.51 -5.42
C ILE A 227 -41.67 -1.01 -4.00
N SER A 228 -40.43 -1.01 -3.60
CA SER A 228 -40.00 -0.60 -2.27
C SER A 228 -39.05 0.57 -2.35
N ASP A 229 -39.36 1.65 -1.69
CA ASP A 229 -38.50 2.83 -1.49
C ASP A 229 -38.12 2.94 -0.01
N ASN A 230 -36.81 2.96 0.26
CA ASN A 230 -36.31 3.06 1.63
C ASN A 230 -35.31 4.20 1.77
N VAL A 231 -35.36 4.89 2.90
CA VAL A 231 -34.40 5.92 3.30
C VAL A 231 -33.80 5.49 4.63
N ASN A 232 -32.48 5.39 4.68
CA ASN A 232 -31.75 5.08 5.91
C ASN A 232 -30.85 6.24 6.30
N ARG A 233 -30.81 6.55 7.59
CA ARG A 233 -29.90 7.53 8.18
C ARG A 233 -29.21 6.88 9.37
N ALA A 234 -27.91 7.00 9.45
CA ALA A 234 -27.15 6.48 10.57
C ALA A 234 -26.10 7.51 11.02
N HIS A 235 -25.93 7.63 12.31
CA HIS A 235 -24.84 8.39 12.93
C HIS A 235 -23.94 7.45 13.69
N ASP A 236 -22.65 7.50 13.38
CA ASP A 236 -21.60 6.70 14.00
C ASP A 236 -20.43 7.59 14.40
N ALA A 237 -20.02 7.50 15.65
CA ALA A 237 -18.80 8.12 16.15
C ALA A 237 -17.97 7.07 16.88
N ASN A 238 -16.69 6.91 16.51
CA ASN A 238 -15.84 5.86 17.03
C ASN A 238 -14.46 6.41 17.42
N PHE A 239 -13.93 5.91 18.52
CA PHE A 239 -12.55 6.11 18.95
C PHE A 239 -11.80 4.79 18.95
N ASN A 240 -10.58 4.80 18.41
CA ASN A 240 -9.63 3.70 18.46
C ASN A 240 -8.30 4.23 18.99
N GLY A 241 -7.79 3.61 20.04
CA GLY A 241 -6.46 3.87 20.57
C GLY A 241 -5.51 2.72 20.28
N GLU A 242 -4.22 2.96 20.33
CA GLU A 242 -3.19 1.94 20.30
C GLU A 242 -2.00 2.43 21.12
N VAL A 243 -1.53 1.60 22.06
CA VAL A 243 -0.31 1.84 22.81
C VAL A 243 0.46 0.53 22.92
N GLY A 244 1.77 0.59 22.75
CA GLY A 244 2.57 -0.60 22.84
C GLY A 244 4.06 -0.33 22.59
N PHE A 245 4.79 -1.42 22.54
CA PHE A 245 6.18 -1.40 22.16
C PHE A 245 6.54 -2.61 21.31
N ASN A 246 7.56 -2.44 20.48
CA ASN A 246 8.28 -3.51 19.81
C ASN A 246 9.75 -3.43 20.23
N TYR A 247 10.40 -4.57 20.40
CA TYR A 247 11.81 -4.63 20.70
C TYR A 247 12.50 -5.66 19.81
N GLU A 248 13.50 -5.20 19.10
CA GLU A 248 14.37 -5.99 18.21
C GLU A 248 15.80 -5.96 18.80
N PRO A 249 16.13 -6.90 19.71
CA PRO A 249 17.48 -6.94 20.31
C PRO A 249 18.56 -7.19 19.26
N ASP A 250 18.24 -7.95 18.23
CA ASP A 250 19.13 -8.30 17.13
C ASP A 250 18.35 -8.53 15.83
N ASP A 251 19.04 -8.91 14.75
CA ASP A 251 18.40 -9.17 13.43
C ASP A 251 17.60 -10.48 13.38
N HIS A 252 17.66 -11.29 14.42
CA HIS A 252 17.07 -12.63 14.48
C HIS A 252 15.85 -12.71 15.40
N GLN A 253 15.63 -11.72 16.23
CA GLN A 253 14.57 -11.74 17.22
C GLN A 253 13.79 -10.43 17.22
N SER A 254 12.49 -10.54 17.41
CA SER A 254 11.61 -9.41 17.68
C SER A 254 10.46 -9.83 18.58
N PHE A 255 10.07 -8.99 19.52
CA PHE A 255 8.90 -9.20 20.35
C PHE A 255 8.27 -7.87 20.73
N GLY A 256 7.02 -7.94 21.16
CA GLY A 256 6.30 -6.77 21.56
C GLY A 256 4.96 -7.07 22.17
N ILE A 257 4.39 -6.04 22.75
CA ILE A 257 3.03 -6.05 23.27
C ILE A 257 2.30 -4.81 22.82
N ARG A 258 1.02 -4.96 22.59
CA ARG A 258 0.15 -3.90 22.10
C ARG A 258 -1.21 -3.97 22.79
N TYR A 259 -1.71 -2.86 23.21
CA TYR A 259 -3.05 -2.69 23.75
C TYR A 259 -3.85 -1.75 22.85
N VAL A 260 -5.03 -2.19 22.44
CA VAL A 260 -5.93 -1.47 21.53
C VAL A 260 -7.30 -1.30 22.19
N PRO A 261 -7.54 -0.17 22.87
CA PRO A 261 -8.87 0.21 23.29
C PRO A 261 -9.69 0.75 22.11
N LYS A 262 -10.94 0.32 22.01
CA LYS A 262 -11.88 0.77 21.01
C LYS A 262 -13.26 0.97 21.61
N THR A 263 -13.91 2.08 21.27
CA THR A 263 -15.29 2.34 21.67
C THR A 263 -16.01 3.18 20.64
N GLY A 264 -17.34 3.04 20.56
CA GLY A 264 -18.17 4.06 19.98
C GLY A 264 -18.35 5.21 20.98
N LEU A 265 -18.47 6.42 20.48
CA LEU A 265 -18.71 7.61 21.28
C LEU A 265 -20.17 8.02 21.14
N GLY A 266 -20.86 8.14 22.27
CA GLY A 266 -22.30 8.37 22.28
C GLY A 266 -23.12 7.15 21.86
N ASP A 267 -24.39 7.37 21.64
CA ASP A 267 -25.29 6.36 21.09
C ASP A 267 -25.22 6.36 19.57
N GLN A 268 -24.98 5.21 18.97
CA GLN A 268 -25.10 5.05 17.55
C GLN A 268 -26.58 4.90 17.18
N GLU A 269 -27.06 5.76 16.30
CA GLU A 269 -28.48 5.80 15.93
C GLU A 269 -28.68 5.38 14.48
N LEU A 270 -29.71 4.60 14.24
CA LEU A 270 -30.14 4.17 12.91
C LEU A 270 -31.63 4.47 12.77
N TYR A 271 -31.96 5.27 11.78
CA TYR A 271 -33.34 5.53 11.35
C TYR A 271 -33.55 4.92 9.97
N SER A 272 -34.60 4.13 9.82
CA SER A 272 -34.99 3.57 8.54
C SER A 272 -36.47 3.80 8.31
N GLN A 273 -36.80 4.44 7.20
CA GLN A 273 -38.17 4.69 6.77
C GLN A 273 -38.37 4.09 5.37
N GLY A 274 -39.43 3.36 5.17
CA GLY A 274 -39.74 2.73 3.90
C GLY A 274 -41.21 2.68 3.56
N GLU A 275 -41.49 2.63 2.28
CA GLU A 275 -42.81 2.35 1.70
C GLU A 275 -42.67 1.21 0.69
N THR A 276 -43.56 0.27 0.75
CA THR A 276 -43.66 -0.83 -0.23
C THR A 276 -45.05 -0.88 -0.79
N VAL A 277 -45.18 -0.74 -2.11
CA VAL A 277 -46.43 -0.87 -2.84
C VAL A 277 -46.45 -2.22 -3.55
N MET A 278 -47.52 -2.97 -3.35
CA MET A 278 -47.76 -4.25 -4.00
C MET A 278 -48.83 -4.10 -5.07
N LEU A 279 -48.48 -4.48 -6.29
CA LEU A 279 -49.40 -4.46 -7.45
C LEU A 279 -49.67 -5.89 -7.91
N ARG A 280 -50.91 -6.14 -8.33
CA ARG A 280 -51.30 -7.36 -9.02
C ARG A 280 -52.00 -6.97 -10.33
N ASP A 281 -51.49 -7.49 -11.44
CA ASP A 281 -51.97 -7.20 -12.79
C ASP A 281 -52.10 -5.68 -13.08
N GLY A 282 -51.16 -4.88 -12.47
CA GLY A 282 -51.08 -3.43 -12.60
C GLY A 282 -51.91 -2.62 -11.60
N GLU A 283 -52.78 -3.26 -10.80
CA GLU A 283 -53.59 -2.60 -9.77
C GLU A 283 -52.92 -2.71 -8.40
N GLU A 284 -52.94 -1.61 -7.62
CA GLU A 284 -52.43 -1.60 -6.23
C GLU A 284 -53.37 -2.46 -5.35
N VAL A 285 -52.78 -3.48 -4.73
CA VAL A 285 -53.53 -4.38 -3.83
C VAL A 285 -53.16 -4.20 -2.37
N ASP A 286 -51.98 -3.63 -2.11
CA ASP A 286 -51.50 -3.37 -0.74
C ASP A 286 -50.42 -2.30 -0.71
N ARG A 287 -50.32 -1.57 0.42
CA ARG A 287 -49.33 -0.56 0.71
C ARG A 287 -48.87 -0.68 2.16
N LEU A 288 -47.59 -0.95 2.31
CA LEU A 288 -46.93 -1.12 3.61
C LEU A 288 -46.02 0.07 3.86
N THR A 289 -46.10 0.65 5.03
CA THR A 289 -45.13 1.63 5.50
C THR A 289 -44.34 1.06 6.65
N SER A 290 -43.06 1.29 6.69
CA SER A 290 -42.18 0.88 7.77
C SER A 290 -41.43 2.10 8.34
N ASP A 291 -41.37 2.19 9.63
CA ASP A 291 -40.54 3.17 10.37
C ASP A 291 -39.85 2.44 11.50
N SER A 292 -38.54 2.51 11.52
CA SER A 292 -37.73 1.88 12.56
C SER A 292 -36.66 2.81 13.06
N HIS A 293 -36.48 2.82 14.36
CA HIS A 293 -35.43 3.54 15.06
C HIS A 293 -34.64 2.57 15.91
N GLY A 294 -33.39 2.40 15.59
CA GLY A 294 -32.44 1.59 16.35
C GLY A 294 -31.45 2.50 17.08
N ARG A 295 -31.17 2.16 18.34
CA ARG A 295 -30.12 2.77 19.13
C ARG A 295 -29.20 1.70 19.67
N LYS A 296 -27.91 1.82 19.42
CA LYS A 296 -26.91 0.90 19.94
C LYS A 296 -26.03 1.63 20.95
N HIS A 297 -26.09 1.19 22.19
CA HIS A 297 -25.10 1.59 23.20
C HIS A 297 -23.75 0.99 22.86
N THR A 298 -22.71 1.79 23.05
CA THR A 298 -21.35 1.39 22.74
C THR A 298 -20.60 1.10 24.02
N ASN A 299 -19.92 -0.04 24.02
CA ASN A 299 -19.07 -0.47 25.11
C ASN A 299 -17.60 -0.36 24.70
N TRP A 300 -16.72 -0.29 25.68
CA TRP A 300 -15.31 -0.45 25.45
C TRP A 300 -14.99 -1.88 25.06
N ASN A 301 -14.21 -2.02 24.00
CA ASN A 301 -13.60 -3.27 23.61
C ASN A 301 -12.09 -3.14 23.81
N HIS A 302 -11.52 -4.11 24.46
CA HIS A 302 -10.11 -4.13 24.81
C HIS A 302 -9.43 -5.29 24.12
N THR A 303 -8.40 -5.01 23.34
CA THR A 303 -7.58 -6.06 22.73
C THR A 303 -6.14 -5.89 23.22
N VAL A 304 -5.58 -6.96 23.76
CA VAL A 304 -4.15 -7.06 24.06
C VAL A 304 -3.55 -8.10 23.14
N ASN A 305 -2.48 -7.73 22.44
CA ASN A 305 -1.73 -8.65 21.60
C ASN A 305 -0.29 -8.69 22.04
N GLY A 306 0.26 -9.90 22.23
CA GLY A 306 1.67 -10.15 22.47
C GLY A 306 2.23 -11.05 21.38
N TYR A 307 3.42 -10.76 20.89
CA TYR A 307 4.07 -11.57 19.87
C TYR A 307 5.57 -11.77 20.15
N TYR A 308 6.09 -12.86 19.64
CA TYR A 308 7.51 -13.16 19.57
C TYR A 308 7.84 -13.83 18.25
N ASN A 309 8.86 -13.33 17.53
CA ASN A 309 9.43 -13.95 16.34
C ASN A 309 10.92 -14.15 16.59
N GLY A 310 11.42 -15.37 16.36
CA GLY A 310 12.83 -15.68 16.56
C GLY A 310 13.34 -16.69 15.54
N THR A 311 14.60 -16.51 15.09
CA THR A 311 15.30 -17.42 14.18
C THR A 311 16.58 -17.89 14.84
N PHE A 312 16.68 -19.19 15.11
CA PHE A 312 17.81 -19.83 15.80
C PHE A 312 18.37 -20.96 14.91
N GLY A 313 19.34 -20.62 14.08
CA GLY A 313 19.90 -21.55 13.11
C GLY A 313 18.84 -22.04 12.11
N LYS A 314 18.42 -23.30 12.23
CA LYS A 314 17.36 -23.90 11.40
C LYS A 314 15.94 -23.76 11.98
N TRP A 315 15.82 -23.24 13.19
CA TRP A 315 14.54 -23.12 13.88
C TRP A 315 13.98 -21.71 13.71
N ASN A 316 12.71 -21.63 13.34
CA ASN A 316 11.95 -20.40 13.34
C ASN A 316 10.82 -20.56 14.37
N ILE A 317 10.77 -19.66 15.34
CA ILE A 317 9.73 -19.56 16.34
C ILE A 317 8.87 -18.36 15.99
N ASP A 318 7.57 -18.59 15.92
CA ASP A 318 6.56 -17.56 15.66
C ASP A 318 5.43 -17.77 16.67
N PHE A 319 5.36 -16.90 17.65
CA PHE A 319 4.35 -16.96 18.71
C PHE A 319 3.50 -15.68 18.65
N ASN A 320 2.20 -15.85 18.77
CA ASN A 320 1.23 -14.74 18.80
C ASN A 320 0.11 -15.10 19.76
N ALA A 321 -0.24 -14.18 20.66
CA ALA A 321 -1.30 -14.34 21.63
C ALA A 321 -2.19 -13.09 21.65
N ASP A 322 -3.49 -13.31 21.59
CA ASP A 322 -4.50 -12.25 21.66
C ASP A 322 -5.42 -12.49 22.86
N TYR A 323 -5.71 -11.44 23.59
CA TYR A 323 -6.76 -11.36 24.59
C TYR A 323 -7.78 -10.30 24.18
N LEU A 324 -9.05 -10.67 24.17
CA LEU A 324 -10.17 -9.84 23.75
C LEU A 324 -11.20 -9.78 24.90
N TYR A 325 -11.62 -8.53 25.23
CA TYR A 325 -12.64 -8.28 26.25
C TYR A 325 -13.62 -7.19 25.79
#